data_30ae8c6511355aab8fe7f9a1ca074638
#
_entry.id   30ae8c6511355aab8fe7f9a1ca074638
#
_cell.length_a   1.000
_cell.length_b   1.000
_cell.length_c   1.000
_cell.angle_alpha   90.00
_cell.angle_beta   90.00
_cell.angle_gamma   90.00
#
_symmetry.space_group_name_H-M   'P 1'
#
loop_
_entity.id
_entity.type
_entity.pdbx_description
1 polymer ?
#
loop_
_entity_poly.entity_id
_entity_poly.type
_entity_poly.pdbx_seq_one_letter_code
_entity_poly.pdbx_strand_id
1 'polypeptide(L)'
;VPGSTFVITIERVSWDDPRSVVLRARMDDEMHERYGSANAGEDPAVTAERGRALSVDPSTVVTSILAVDESGEPVGHIAVRRLGDEVELKRLIVLASARGKGAATALLDECERVGRELGAPRLILQTGDKQPDAVALYRKTGWDQIAVYEPYVATMPWSFCFEKAL
;
A
#
# COMPACT_ATOMS: atom_id res chain seq x y z
N VAL A 1 -5.63 35.91 3.88
CA VAL A 1 -6.49 34.72 4.03
C VAL A 1 -5.67 33.69 4.79
N PRO A 2 -6.11 33.26 5.97
CA PRO A 2 -5.41 32.17 6.64
C PRO A 2 -5.40 30.96 5.71
N GLY A 3 -4.23 30.37 5.50
CA GLY A 3 -4.07 29.23 4.60
C GLY A 3 -5.05 28.13 4.99
N SER A 4 -5.79 27.63 4.03
CA SER A 4 -6.70 26.50 4.23
C SER A 4 -5.88 25.31 4.72
N THR A 5 -6.07 24.94 5.99
CA THR A 5 -5.43 23.77 6.56
C THR A 5 -6.11 22.54 5.95
N PHE A 6 -5.35 21.74 5.20
CA PHE A 6 -5.87 20.49 4.66
C PHE A 6 -6.01 19.49 5.80
N VAL A 7 -7.25 19.16 6.14
CA VAL A 7 -7.57 18.23 7.23
C VAL A 7 -7.88 16.86 6.67
N ILE A 8 -7.20 15.85 7.18
CA ILE A 8 -7.43 14.45 6.86
C ILE A 8 -7.94 13.71 8.08
N THR A 9 -9.00 12.95 7.91
CA THR A 9 -9.53 12.03 8.91
C THR A 9 -9.16 10.61 8.51
N ILE A 10 -8.68 9.81 9.45
CA ILE A 10 -8.32 8.40 9.24
C ILE A 10 -9.44 7.51 9.77
N GLU A 11 -9.90 6.59 8.92
CA GLU A 11 -10.96 5.65 9.24
C GLU A 11 -10.52 4.22 8.97
N ARG A 12 -10.67 3.34 9.96
CA ARG A 12 -10.54 1.89 9.75
C ARG A 12 -11.86 1.35 9.19
N VAL A 13 -11.78 0.61 8.10
CA VAL A 13 -12.97 0.07 7.43
C VAL A 13 -12.70 -1.37 7.00
N SER A 14 -13.73 -2.07 6.57
CA SER A 14 -13.56 -3.41 6.01
C SER A 14 -12.93 -3.36 4.62
N TRP A 15 -12.33 -4.48 4.21
CA TRP A 15 -11.74 -4.62 2.88
C TRP A 15 -12.75 -4.37 1.76
N ASP A 16 -14.00 -4.75 1.96
CA ASP A 16 -15.09 -4.60 0.99
C ASP A 16 -15.89 -3.30 1.12
N ASP A 17 -15.46 -2.37 1.96
CA ASP A 17 -16.04 -1.02 1.98
C ASP A 17 -15.99 -0.44 0.56
N PRO A 18 -17.12 0.04 0.00
CA PRO A 18 -17.18 0.53 -1.37
C PRO A 18 -16.14 1.60 -1.71
N ARG A 19 -15.80 2.45 -0.74
CA ARG A 19 -14.77 3.50 -0.92
C ARG A 19 -13.38 2.88 -1.09
N SER A 20 -13.08 1.82 -0.35
CA SER A 20 -11.82 1.07 -0.48
C SER A 20 -11.74 0.36 -1.83
N VAL A 21 -12.83 -0.25 -2.27
CA VAL A 21 -12.91 -0.94 -3.56
C VAL A 21 -12.61 0.03 -4.72
N VAL A 22 -13.22 1.21 -4.69
CA VAL A 22 -13.00 2.25 -5.73
C VAL A 22 -11.54 2.72 -5.76
N LEU A 23 -10.93 2.97 -4.59
CA LEU A 23 -9.54 3.42 -4.53
C LEU A 23 -8.57 2.33 -5.00
N ARG A 24 -8.80 1.08 -4.64
CA ARG A 24 -7.99 -0.03 -5.15
C ARG A 24 -8.11 -0.21 -6.66
N ALA A 25 -9.30 -0.03 -7.22
CA ALA A 25 -9.49 -0.08 -8.67
C ALA A 25 -8.69 1.01 -9.38
N ARG A 26 -8.65 2.22 -8.83
CA ARG A 26 -7.80 3.31 -9.35
C ARG A 26 -6.31 2.97 -9.27
N MET A 27 -5.88 2.33 -8.19
CA MET A 27 -4.50 1.88 -8.05
C MET A 27 -4.15 0.84 -9.12
N ASP A 28 -5.04 -0.11 -9.39
CA ASP A 28 -4.83 -1.12 -10.42
C ASP A 28 -4.68 -0.45 -11.80
N ASP A 29 -5.48 0.54 -12.12
CA ASP A 29 -5.38 1.31 -13.37
C ASP A 29 -4.04 2.03 -13.46
N GLU A 30 -3.59 2.71 -12.40
CA GLU A 30 -2.28 3.37 -12.36
C GLU A 30 -1.12 2.38 -12.55
N MET A 31 -1.19 1.23 -11.90
CA MET A 31 -0.13 0.21 -12.03
C MET A 31 -0.12 -0.39 -13.43
N HIS A 32 -1.28 -0.63 -14.01
CA HIS A 32 -1.38 -1.10 -15.39
C HIS A 32 -0.77 -0.08 -16.37
N GLU A 33 -1.01 1.19 -16.18
CA GLU A 33 -0.43 2.27 -16.97
C GLU A 33 1.10 2.34 -16.81
N ARG A 34 1.62 2.25 -15.58
CA ARG A 34 3.07 2.31 -15.29
C ARG A 34 3.85 1.10 -15.82
N TYR A 35 3.28 -0.10 -15.73
CA TYR A 35 3.96 -1.36 -16.05
C TYR A 35 3.54 -1.96 -17.39
N GLY A 36 2.44 -1.51 -17.99
CA GLY A 36 1.85 -2.13 -19.17
C GLY A 36 2.81 -2.23 -20.35
N SER A 37 3.55 -1.17 -20.66
CA SER A 37 4.52 -1.18 -21.78
C SER A 37 5.75 -2.01 -21.47
N ALA A 38 6.23 -2.04 -20.24
CA ALA A 38 7.37 -2.86 -19.82
C ALA A 38 7.03 -4.35 -19.85
N ASN A 39 5.76 -4.70 -19.65
CA ASN A 39 5.27 -6.08 -19.63
C ASN A 39 4.65 -6.49 -20.96
N ALA A 40 4.67 -5.61 -21.96
CA ALA A 40 4.13 -5.91 -23.29
C ALA A 40 4.90 -7.07 -23.94
N GLY A 41 4.17 -8.08 -24.43
CA GLY A 41 4.77 -9.27 -25.03
C GLY A 41 5.27 -10.32 -24.03
N GLU A 42 5.04 -10.11 -22.75
CA GLU A 42 5.36 -11.10 -21.71
C GLU A 42 4.51 -12.36 -21.87
N ASP A 43 5.08 -13.51 -21.51
CA ASP A 43 4.35 -14.77 -21.47
C ASP A 43 3.14 -14.64 -20.55
N PRO A 44 1.91 -14.96 -20.99
CA PRO A 44 0.72 -14.91 -20.16
C PRO A 44 0.82 -15.71 -18.86
N ALA A 45 1.59 -16.79 -18.83
CA ALA A 45 1.82 -17.58 -17.63
C ALA A 45 2.62 -16.79 -16.57
N VAL A 46 3.60 -16.01 -16.99
CA VAL A 46 4.40 -15.14 -16.10
C VAL A 46 3.54 -14.01 -15.55
N THR A 47 2.74 -13.39 -16.39
CA THR A 47 1.79 -12.34 -15.98
C THR A 47 0.79 -12.88 -14.95
N ALA A 48 0.25 -14.07 -15.17
CA ALA A 48 -0.70 -14.69 -14.27
C ALA A 48 -0.07 -15.04 -12.91
N GLU A 49 1.16 -15.55 -12.92
CA GLU A 49 1.89 -15.88 -11.69
C GLU A 49 2.21 -14.63 -10.86
N ARG A 50 2.65 -13.55 -11.51
CA ARG A 50 2.85 -12.26 -10.84
C ARG A 50 1.54 -11.72 -10.27
N GLY A 51 0.45 -11.83 -11.02
CA GLY A 51 -0.88 -11.44 -10.55
C GLY A 51 -1.30 -12.19 -9.28
N ARG A 52 -1.04 -13.51 -9.23
CA ARG A 52 -1.29 -14.30 -8.04
C ARG A 52 -0.44 -13.85 -6.85
N ALA A 53 0.84 -13.58 -7.06
CA ALA A 53 1.74 -13.09 -6.02
C ALA A 53 1.29 -11.74 -5.44
N LEU A 54 0.76 -10.86 -6.29
CA LEU A 54 0.28 -9.53 -5.89
C LEU A 54 -1.14 -9.53 -5.33
N SER A 55 -1.90 -10.62 -5.51
CA SER A 55 -3.28 -10.69 -5.04
C SER A 55 -3.34 -10.71 -3.51
N VAL A 56 -4.44 -10.18 -2.99
CA VAL A 56 -4.71 -10.16 -1.55
C VAL A 56 -5.91 -11.05 -1.27
N ASP A 57 -5.72 -12.10 -0.48
CA ASP A 57 -6.82 -12.91 0.01
C ASP A 57 -7.59 -12.08 1.07
N PRO A 58 -8.88 -11.77 0.84
CA PRO A 58 -9.65 -10.96 1.78
C PRO A 58 -9.69 -11.53 3.20
N SER A 59 -9.61 -12.85 3.35
CA SER A 59 -9.62 -13.50 4.66
C SER A 59 -8.39 -13.19 5.50
N THR A 60 -7.30 -12.74 4.88
CA THR A 60 -6.06 -12.37 5.56
C THR A 60 -6.04 -10.93 6.01
N VAL A 61 -6.95 -10.10 5.53
CA VAL A 61 -6.98 -8.66 5.82
C VAL A 61 -7.46 -8.41 7.24
N VAL A 62 -6.63 -7.71 8.00
CA VAL A 62 -6.98 -7.27 9.36
C VAL A 62 -7.90 -6.05 9.28
N THR A 63 -7.52 -5.07 8.49
CA THR A 63 -8.32 -3.86 8.24
C THR A 63 -7.86 -3.16 6.98
N SER A 64 -8.76 -2.45 6.33
CA SER A 64 -8.43 -1.37 5.42
C SER A 64 -8.47 -0.05 6.17
N ILE A 65 -7.72 0.92 5.71
CA ILE A 65 -7.65 2.24 6.31
C ILE A 65 -7.83 3.28 5.22
N LEU A 66 -8.74 4.21 5.44
CA LEU A 66 -9.01 5.32 4.53
C LEU A 66 -8.50 6.63 5.11
N ALA A 67 -7.93 7.45 4.25
CA ALA A 67 -7.75 8.87 4.49
C ALA A 67 -8.89 9.61 3.80
N VAL A 68 -9.62 10.41 4.55
CA VAL A 68 -10.81 11.12 4.09
C VAL A 68 -10.58 12.62 4.28
N ASP A 69 -10.87 13.42 3.25
CA ASP A 69 -10.71 14.86 3.32
C ASP A 69 -11.89 15.55 4.04
N GLU A 70 -11.83 16.87 4.15
CA GLU A 70 -12.85 17.68 4.83
C GLU A 70 -14.23 17.56 4.18
N SER A 71 -14.29 17.29 2.89
CA SER A 71 -15.57 17.13 2.15
C SER A 71 -16.19 15.75 2.30
N GLY A 72 -15.48 14.83 2.98
CA GLY A 72 -15.90 13.44 3.09
C GLY A 72 -15.44 12.55 1.95
N GLU A 73 -14.60 13.07 1.04
CA GLU A 73 -14.05 12.28 -0.06
C GLU A 73 -12.91 11.39 0.40
N PRO A 74 -12.93 10.10 0.06
CA PRO A 74 -11.78 9.22 0.31
C PRO A 74 -10.66 9.58 -0.67
N VAL A 75 -9.49 9.96 -0.12
CA VAL A 75 -8.34 10.41 -0.88
C VAL A 75 -7.12 9.53 -0.72
N GLY A 76 -7.17 8.56 0.16
CA GLY A 76 -6.09 7.61 0.36
C GLY A 76 -6.57 6.29 0.95
N HIS A 77 -5.81 5.24 0.72
CA HIS A 77 -6.10 3.88 1.18
C HIS A 77 -4.82 3.14 1.49
N ILE A 78 -4.85 2.27 2.47
CA ILE A 78 -3.88 1.21 2.71
C ILE A 78 -4.59 0.05 3.39
N ALA A 79 -4.07 -1.17 3.22
CA ALA A 79 -4.56 -2.35 3.93
C ALA A 79 -3.46 -2.97 4.77
N VAL A 80 -3.85 -3.55 5.87
CA VAL A 80 -3.00 -4.36 6.75
C VAL A 80 -3.49 -5.79 6.67
N ARG A 81 -2.61 -6.73 6.32
CA ARG A 81 -2.95 -8.14 6.23
C ARG A 81 -1.95 -9.02 6.96
N ARG A 82 -2.36 -10.22 7.31
CA ARG A 82 -1.46 -11.26 7.77
C ARG A 82 -0.87 -12.01 6.57
N LEU A 83 0.44 -12.20 6.60
CA LEU A 83 1.19 -12.99 5.63
C LEU A 83 2.02 -14.02 6.41
N GLY A 84 1.45 -15.21 6.62
CA GLY A 84 2.00 -16.15 7.58
C GLY A 84 2.06 -15.54 8.98
N ASP A 85 3.23 -15.52 9.59
CA ASP A 85 3.44 -14.90 10.90
C ASP A 85 3.76 -13.39 10.82
N GLU A 86 3.90 -12.86 9.60
CA GLU A 86 4.19 -11.45 9.35
C GLU A 86 2.91 -10.62 9.21
N VAL A 87 3.06 -9.32 9.43
CA VAL A 87 2.02 -8.32 9.16
C VAL A 87 2.52 -7.44 8.01
N GLU A 88 1.81 -7.48 6.91
CA GLU A 88 2.21 -6.81 5.67
C GLU A 88 1.25 -5.68 5.31
N LEU A 89 1.81 -4.57 4.84
CA LEU A 89 1.04 -3.46 4.27
C LEU A 89 0.85 -3.67 2.77
N LYS A 90 -0.37 -3.44 2.29
CA LYS A 90 -0.73 -3.60 0.88
C LYS A 90 -1.57 -2.43 0.39
N ARG A 91 -1.42 -2.13 -0.90
CA ARG A 91 -2.33 -1.25 -1.62
C ARG A 91 -2.37 0.18 -1.07
N LEU A 92 -1.18 0.74 -0.79
CA LEU A 92 -1.07 2.18 -0.49
C LEU A 92 -1.34 2.99 -1.74
N ILE A 93 -2.36 3.82 -1.69
CA ILE A 93 -2.65 4.82 -2.71
C ILE A 93 -3.04 6.14 -2.05
N VAL A 94 -2.53 7.24 -2.61
CA VAL A 94 -2.97 8.60 -2.28
C VAL A 94 -3.28 9.30 -3.59
N LEU A 95 -4.49 9.83 -3.71
CA LEU A 95 -4.91 10.54 -4.91
C LEU A 95 -4.06 11.80 -5.13
N ALA A 96 -3.86 12.19 -6.39
CA ALA A 96 -3.04 13.33 -6.76
C ALA A 96 -3.44 14.62 -6.02
N SER A 97 -4.74 14.83 -5.81
CA SER A 97 -5.27 15.99 -5.08
C SER A 97 -4.84 16.07 -3.61
N ALA A 98 -4.45 14.94 -3.02
CA ALA A 98 -4.08 14.85 -1.60
C ALA A 98 -2.58 14.58 -1.39
N ARG A 99 -1.79 14.47 -2.46
CA ARG A 99 -0.34 14.24 -2.36
C ARG A 99 0.36 15.47 -1.79
N GLY A 100 1.42 15.21 -1.00
CA GLY A 100 2.18 16.28 -0.35
C GLY A 100 1.48 16.93 0.83
N LYS A 101 0.37 16.37 1.32
CA LYS A 101 -0.45 16.92 2.40
C LYS A 101 -0.50 16.03 3.66
N GLY A 102 0.40 15.06 3.74
CA GLY A 102 0.53 14.20 4.91
C GLY A 102 -0.40 12.98 4.96
N ALA A 103 -1.20 12.71 3.92
CA ALA A 103 -2.12 11.59 3.90
C ALA A 103 -1.40 10.24 4.01
N ALA A 104 -0.34 10.04 3.25
CA ALA A 104 0.43 8.78 3.29
C ALA A 104 1.05 8.56 4.67
N THR A 105 1.65 9.57 5.27
CA THR A 105 2.22 9.49 6.61
C THR A 105 1.17 9.15 7.65
N ALA A 106 0.00 9.78 7.57
CA ALA A 106 -1.12 9.50 8.49
C ALA A 106 -1.63 8.06 8.36
N LEU A 107 -1.71 7.55 7.11
CA LEU A 107 -2.07 6.15 6.87
C LEU A 107 -1.03 5.18 7.44
N LEU A 108 0.26 5.45 7.24
CA LEU A 108 1.34 4.62 7.78
C LEU A 108 1.37 4.65 9.30
N ASP A 109 1.13 5.79 9.93
CA ASP A 109 1.05 5.91 11.39
C ASP A 109 -0.07 5.05 11.95
N GLU A 110 -1.23 5.01 11.29
CA GLU A 110 -2.33 4.15 11.70
C GLU A 110 -2.00 2.67 11.53
N CYS A 111 -1.28 2.30 10.46
CA CYS A 111 -0.78 0.94 10.30
C CYS A 111 0.13 0.51 11.45
N GLU A 112 0.98 1.39 11.94
CA GLU A 112 1.84 1.12 13.10
C GLU A 112 1.01 0.86 14.35
N ARG A 113 -0.06 1.63 14.57
CA ARG A 113 -0.99 1.40 15.69
C ARG A 113 -1.64 0.03 15.59
N VAL A 114 -2.13 -0.34 14.39
CA VAL A 114 -2.69 -1.67 14.14
C VAL A 114 -1.66 -2.76 14.42
N GLY A 115 -0.44 -2.60 13.92
CA GLY A 115 0.64 -3.56 14.16
C GLY A 115 0.94 -3.75 15.65
N ARG A 116 0.98 -2.67 16.41
CA ARG A 116 1.19 -2.74 17.87
C ARG A 116 0.02 -3.43 18.58
N GLU A 117 -1.22 -3.14 18.18
CA GLU A 117 -2.40 -3.81 18.71
C GLU A 117 -2.38 -5.32 18.45
N LEU A 118 -1.81 -5.74 17.31
CA LEU A 118 -1.64 -7.15 16.97
C LEU A 118 -0.46 -7.81 17.69
N GLY A 119 0.38 -7.03 18.38
CA GLY A 119 1.59 -7.54 18.99
C GLY A 119 2.69 -7.88 17.99
N ALA A 120 2.64 -7.33 16.79
CA ALA A 120 3.62 -7.57 15.74
C ALA A 120 4.97 -6.90 16.09
N PRO A 121 6.11 -7.61 15.94
CA PRO A 121 7.42 -7.00 16.20
C PRO A 121 7.84 -6.04 15.11
N ARG A 122 7.27 -6.17 13.92
CA ARG A 122 7.54 -5.32 12.75
C ARG A 122 6.38 -5.33 11.77
N LEU A 123 6.38 -4.34 10.88
CA LEU A 123 5.59 -4.35 9.65
C LEU A 123 6.53 -4.58 8.47
N ILE A 124 6.04 -5.25 7.44
CA ILE A 124 6.76 -5.43 6.18
C ILE A 124 5.90 -4.94 5.01
N LEU A 125 6.54 -4.62 3.91
CA LEU A 125 5.88 -4.26 2.65
C LEU A 125 6.78 -4.54 1.46
N GLN A 126 6.16 -4.65 0.29
CA GLN A 126 6.81 -4.76 -1.00
C GLN A 126 6.29 -3.66 -1.92
N THR A 127 7.17 -3.04 -2.69
CA THR A 127 6.82 -2.06 -3.71
C THR A 127 7.62 -2.30 -4.98
N GLY A 128 7.05 -1.96 -6.14
CA GLY A 128 7.70 -2.12 -7.41
C GLY A 128 8.79 -1.07 -7.67
N ASP A 129 9.70 -1.39 -8.60
CA ASP A 129 10.82 -0.54 -8.97
C ASP A 129 10.42 0.74 -9.73
N LYS A 130 9.22 0.76 -10.32
CA LYS A 130 8.68 1.92 -11.03
C LYS A 130 7.79 2.81 -10.15
N GLN A 131 8.01 2.77 -8.85
CA GLN A 131 7.31 3.58 -7.86
C GLN A 131 8.31 4.37 -7.01
N PRO A 132 9.09 5.30 -7.62
CA PRO A 132 10.14 6.03 -6.91
C PRO A 132 9.60 6.90 -5.76
N ASP A 133 8.40 7.41 -5.88
CA ASP A 133 7.76 8.21 -4.84
C ASP A 133 7.45 7.36 -3.60
N ALA A 134 6.99 6.13 -3.80
CA ALA A 134 6.73 5.20 -2.71
C ALA A 134 8.04 4.81 -2.00
N VAL A 135 9.07 4.47 -2.76
CA VAL A 135 10.40 4.15 -2.21
C VAL A 135 10.96 5.32 -1.40
N ALA A 136 10.88 6.53 -1.93
CA ALA A 136 11.33 7.74 -1.23
C ALA A 136 10.55 7.97 0.07
N LEU A 137 9.23 7.75 0.06
CA LEU A 137 8.38 7.86 1.23
C LEU A 137 8.81 6.89 2.33
N TYR A 138 9.03 5.62 2.00
CA TYR A 138 9.42 4.63 2.98
C TYR A 138 10.78 4.93 3.59
N ARG A 139 11.77 5.30 2.77
CA ARG A 139 13.08 5.71 3.26
C ARG A 139 13.00 6.93 4.17
N LYS A 140 12.20 7.92 3.81
CA LYS A 140 12.00 9.15 4.59
C LYS A 140 11.29 8.90 5.91
N THR A 141 10.41 7.92 5.97
CA THR A 141 9.58 7.64 7.16
C THR A 141 10.14 6.55 8.07
N GLY A 142 11.41 6.17 7.87
CA GLY A 142 12.14 5.31 8.79
C GLY A 142 12.00 3.81 8.53
N TRP A 143 11.66 3.44 7.30
CA TRP A 143 11.65 2.04 6.88
C TRP A 143 13.03 1.62 6.41
N ASP A 144 13.45 0.41 6.78
CA ASP A 144 14.71 -0.18 6.36
C ASP A 144 14.47 -1.19 5.24
N GLN A 145 15.34 -1.14 4.22
CA GLN A 145 15.25 -2.08 3.11
C GLN A 145 15.71 -3.48 3.55
N ILE A 146 14.94 -4.49 3.17
CA ILE A 146 15.23 -5.90 3.43
C ILE A 146 15.26 -6.69 2.12
N ALA A 147 15.72 -7.93 2.18
CA ALA A 147 15.67 -8.84 1.04
C ALA A 147 14.23 -9.08 0.60
N VAL A 148 14.04 -9.30 -0.70
CA VAL A 148 12.72 -9.66 -1.24
C VAL A 148 12.25 -10.96 -0.60
N TYR A 149 11.03 -10.97 -0.11
CA TYR A 149 10.44 -12.12 0.59
C TYR A 149 9.33 -12.78 -0.24
N GLU A 150 8.96 -13.99 0.13
CA GLU A 150 7.86 -14.69 -0.54
C GLU A 150 6.51 -14.00 -0.29
N PRO A 151 5.63 -13.93 -1.29
CA PRO A 151 5.65 -14.68 -2.57
C PRO A 151 6.32 -13.94 -3.74
N TYR A 152 7.14 -12.93 -3.51
CA TYR A 152 7.66 -12.03 -4.53
C TYR A 152 9.02 -12.44 -5.12
N VAL A 153 9.73 -13.38 -4.50
CA VAL A 153 11.11 -13.74 -4.88
C VAL A 153 11.22 -14.21 -6.33
N ALA A 154 10.35 -15.11 -6.75
CA ALA A 154 10.42 -15.68 -8.10
C ALA A 154 9.90 -14.73 -9.18
N THR A 155 8.85 -13.97 -8.89
CA THR A 155 8.14 -13.17 -9.88
C THR A 155 8.59 -11.71 -9.95
N MET A 156 9.11 -11.19 -8.85
CA MET A 156 9.52 -9.77 -8.76
C MET A 156 10.81 -9.61 -7.94
N PRO A 157 11.91 -10.29 -8.34
CA PRO A 157 13.17 -10.20 -7.61
C PRO A 157 13.80 -8.81 -7.64
N TRP A 158 13.40 -7.97 -8.62
CA TRP A 158 13.83 -6.58 -8.75
C TRP A 158 13.05 -5.59 -7.89
N SER A 159 11.99 -6.03 -7.21
CA SER A 159 11.19 -5.16 -6.36
C SER A 159 11.92 -4.80 -5.08
N PHE A 160 11.41 -3.81 -4.36
CA PHE A 160 11.96 -3.37 -3.08
C PHE A 160 11.06 -3.82 -1.94
N CYS A 161 11.66 -4.42 -0.92
CA CYS A 161 10.97 -4.77 0.31
C CYS A 161 11.54 -3.96 1.47
N PHE A 162 10.68 -3.60 2.40
CA PHE A 162 11.04 -2.79 3.55
C PHE A 162 10.42 -3.38 4.82
N GLU A 163 11.05 -3.07 5.94
CA GLU A 163 10.52 -3.35 7.27
C GLU A 163 10.50 -2.10 8.12
N LYS A 164 9.61 -2.07 9.10
CA LYS A 164 9.64 -1.11 10.18
C LYS A 164 9.43 -1.81 11.51
N ALA A 165 10.42 -1.73 12.40
CA ALA A 165 10.32 -2.24 13.76
C ALA A 165 9.27 -1.44 14.55
N LEU A 166 8.49 -2.12 15.36
CA LEU A 166 7.46 -1.51 16.19
C LEU A 166 7.84 -1.46 17.67
#